data_d20abf19db41051457e06fd41cb5c55d
#
_entry.id   d20abf19db41051457e06fd41cb5c55d
#
_cell.length_a   1.000
_cell.length_b   1.000
_cell.length_c   1.000
_cell.angle_alpha   90.00
_cell.angle_beta   90.00
_cell.angle_gamma   90.00
#
_symmetry.space_group_name_H-M   'P 1'
#
loop_
_entity.id
_entity.type
_entity.pdbx_description
1 polymer ?
#
loop_
_entity_poly.entity_id
_entity_poly.type
_entity_poly.pdbx_seq_one_letter_code
_entity_poly.pdbx_strand_id
1 'polypeptide(L)'
;MAPLRSLGNPDISSYDDVFCATGKRYNHETAVPKWYGDRGVFMGGYAGNQNTIDYIDIASAGNATDFGDLNHSTRAVAPASNETRGLSMGGRSSSPGPDTAVDYITIGTAGNATDFGDTTTNAGQGYAAGASNITRALVAGGDLPGTVDIEYFTIATTGNGTDLADLTVARYGLAGCSNKDRAVFGGSYGGPNNQIDYKNFETANCTDFGDLTQSRGYIGAGQNTPGGRGFFSGGSSENVIDYITIASASNATNFGSAQGQNTSTSATSNDTRGIIGGAGTDSNEIRYITIATTGDSTDFGDLTVGRGYIGATSGN
;
A
#
# COMPACT_ATOMS: atom_id res chain seq x y z
N MET A 1 -47.18 -13.67 18.91
CA MET A 1 -46.10 -13.38 17.96
C MET A 1 -46.35 -14.22 16.72
N ALA A 2 -46.66 -13.59 15.59
CA ALA A 2 -46.83 -14.32 14.35
C ALA A 2 -45.43 -14.65 13.78
N PRO A 3 -45.19 -15.85 13.21
CA PRO A 3 -43.91 -16.22 12.64
C PRO A 3 -43.65 -15.40 11.37
N LEU A 4 -42.42 -14.94 11.24
CA LEU A 4 -41.90 -14.35 10.03
C LEU A 4 -42.13 -15.30 8.85
N ARG A 5 -42.97 -14.93 7.90
CA ARG A 5 -43.09 -15.66 6.64
C ARG A 5 -41.88 -15.23 5.79
N SER A 6 -41.03 -16.19 5.47
CA SER A 6 -40.04 -16.07 4.40
C SER A 6 -40.83 -15.88 3.10
N LEU A 7 -40.76 -14.73 2.51
CA LEU A 7 -41.13 -14.54 1.10
C LEU A 7 -40.04 -15.20 0.30
N GLY A 8 -40.30 -16.41 -0.17
CA GLY A 8 -39.35 -17.17 -0.98
C GLY A 8 -39.07 -16.48 -2.31
N ASN A 9 -37.94 -15.81 -2.38
CA ASN A 9 -37.29 -15.50 -3.62
C ASN A 9 -35.85 -16.06 -3.53
N PRO A 10 -35.46 -17.03 -4.36
CA PRO A 10 -34.15 -17.68 -4.28
C PRO A 10 -32.98 -16.81 -4.77
N ASP A 11 -33.23 -15.60 -5.22
CA ASP A 11 -32.21 -14.71 -5.80
C ASP A 11 -32.01 -13.42 -4.99
N ILE A 12 -31.94 -13.50 -3.67
CA ILE A 12 -31.55 -12.36 -2.88
C ILE A 12 -30.01 -12.31 -2.83
N SER A 13 -29.40 -11.80 -3.87
CA SER A 13 -27.96 -11.45 -3.92
C SER A 13 -27.65 -10.08 -3.30
N SER A 14 -28.69 -9.29 -2.91
CA SER A 14 -28.53 -8.04 -2.19
C SER A 14 -29.75 -7.82 -1.29
N TYR A 15 -29.56 -7.85 0.03
CA TYR A 15 -30.55 -7.39 0.99
C TYR A 15 -30.39 -5.87 1.16
N ASP A 16 -30.90 -5.10 0.24
CA ASP A 16 -30.81 -3.64 0.36
C ASP A 16 -31.81 -3.03 1.34
N ASP A 17 -32.91 -3.73 1.67
CA ASP A 17 -33.91 -3.21 2.59
C ASP A 17 -34.60 -4.31 3.41
N VAL A 18 -34.36 -4.38 4.70
CA VAL A 18 -35.16 -5.18 5.63
C VAL A 18 -36.17 -4.28 6.33
N PHE A 19 -37.49 -4.49 6.09
CA PHE A 19 -38.55 -3.82 6.84
C PHE A 19 -38.89 -4.62 8.10
N CYS A 20 -38.75 -4.00 9.25
CA CYS A 20 -39.31 -4.58 10.48
C CYS A 20 -40.79 -4.21 10.62
N ALA A 21 -41.49 -4.93 11.51
CA ALA A 21 -42.91 -4.73 11.79
C ALA A 21 -43.28 -3.31 12.28
N THR A 22 -42.31 -2.44 12.56
CA THR A 22 -42.50 -1.04 12.98
C THR A 22 -42.38 -0.05 11.82
N GLY A 23 -42.21 -0.51 10.57
CA GLY A 23 -42.12 0.34 9.39
C GLY A 23 -40.81 1.17 9.31
N LYS A 24 -39.82 0.90 10.16
CA LYS A 24 -38.50 1.53 10.04
C LYS A 24 -37.67 0.77 9.03
N ARG A 25 -37.10 1.50 8.07
CA ARG A 25 -36.02 1.00 7.23
C ARG A 25 -34.75 0.80 8.09
N TYR A 26 -34.26 -0.39 8.11
CA TYR A 26 -32.88 -0.65 8.51
C TYR A 26 -32.07 -0.84 7.23
N ASN A 27 -31.32 0.18 6.85
CA ASN A 27 -30.27 0.00 5.87
C ASN A 27 -29.22 -0.90 6.53
N HIS A 28 -29.22 -2.16 6.17
CA HIS A 28 -28.08 -3.01 6.43
C HIS A 28 -27.05 -2.66 5.33
N GLU A 29 -26.40 -1.51 5.45
CA GLU A 29 -25.14 -1.33 4.77
C GLU A 29 -24.23 -2.42 5.29
N THR A 30 -24.06 -3.48 4.52
CA THR A 30 -22.93 -4.40 4.73
C THR A 30 -21.71 -3.53 4.60
N ALA A 31 -21.03 -3.25 5.71
CA ALA A 31 -19.79 -2.48 5.70
C ALA A 31 -18.89 -3.10 4.64
N VAL A 32 -18.47 -2.32 3.66
CA VAL A 32 -17.54 -2.81 2.63
C VAL A 32 -16.29 -3.28 3.38
N PRO A 33 -15.90 -4.55 3.24
CA PRO A 33 -14.73 -5.05 3.94
C PRO A 33 -13.53 -4.16 3.62
N LYS A 34 -12.84 -3.68 4.65
CA LYS A 34 -11.64 -2.85 4.52
C LYS A 34 -10.41 -3.76 4.51
N TRP A 35 -9.37 -3.35 3.81
CA TRP A 35 -8.06 -4.01 3.84
C TRP A 35 -6.97 -3.10 4.40
N TYR A 36 -7.33 -2.04 5.08
CA TYR A 36 -6.51 -1.05 5.79
C TYR A 36 -7.28 -0.58 7.02
N GLY A 37 -6.60 0.13 7.91
CA GLY A 37 -7.19 0.62 9.15
C GLY A 37 -6.44 1.82 9.72
N ASP A 38 -6.66 2.09 11.00
CA ASP A 38 -6.11 3.27 11.66
C ASP A 38 -4.69 3.05 12.20
N ARG A 39 -4.18 1.82 12.26
CA ARG A 39 -2.79 1.57 12.59
C ARG A 39 -1.92 1.56 11.35
N GLY A 40 -1.07 2.59 11.19
CA GLY A 40 -0.02 2.65 10.17
C GLY A 40 1.24 1.95 10.68
N VAL A 41 1.89 1.16 9.83
CA VAL A 41 3.10 0.43 10.16
C VAL A 41 4.18 0.74 9.14
N PHE A 42 5.41 0.98 9.61
CA PHE A 42 6.60 1.23 8.80
C PHE A 42 7.63 0.15 9.04
N MET A 43 8.12 -0.50 7.99
CA MET A 43 8.94 -1.70 8.06
C MET A 43 10.28 -1.55 7.34
N GLY A 44 11.37 -2.04 7.97
CA GLY A 44 12.71 -2.05 7.40
C GLY A 44 13.25 -0.65 7.12
N GLY A 45 14.17 -0.54 6.16
CA GLY A 45 14.69 0.74 5.68
C GLY A 45 16.21 0.79 5.61
N TYR A 46 16.71 1.94 5.14
CA TYR A 46 18.13 2.22 5.00
C TYR A 46 18.57 3.33 5.96
N ALA A 47 19.26 2.93 6.97
CA ALA A 47 20.23 3.64 7.79
C ALA A 47 21.21 2.55 8.26
N GLY A 48 21.91 1.91 7.30
CA GLY A 48 22.71 0.71 7.52
C GLY A 48 21.93 -0.63 7.42
N ASN A 49 20.79 -0.66 6.71
CA ASN A 49 19.79 -1.73 6.63
C ASN A 49 19.19 -2.08 8.01
N GLN A 50 17.93 -1.78 8.16
CA GLN A 50 17.19 -1.96 9.43
C GLN A 50 16.20 -3.12 9.31
N ASN A 51 15.96 -3.80 10.42
CA ASN A 51 14.84 -4.72 10.59
C ASN A 51 13.70 -4.12 11.41
N THR A 52 13.86 -2.89 11.90
CA THR A 52 12.90 -2.19 12.77
C THR A 52 11.52 -2.05 12.12
N ILE A 53 10.50 -2.30 12.91
CA ILE A 53 9.11 -2.04 12.58
C ILE A 53 8.58 -0.99 13.56
N ASP A 54 8.06 0.12 13.05
CA ASP A 54 7.39 1.16 13.84
C ASP A 54 5.90 1.19 13.52
N TYR A 55 5.08 1.67 14.47
CA TYR A 55 3.67 1.94 14.21
C TYR A 55 3.21 3.29 14.74
N ILE A 56 2.14 3.78 14.15
CA ILE A 56 1.43 5.00 14.52
C ILE A 56 -0.09 4.75 14.57
N ASP A 57 -0.82 5.61 15.28
CA ASP A 57 -2.26 5.77 15.11
C ASP A 57 -2.53 6.86 14.07
N ILE A 58 -2.98 6.49 12.87
CA ILE A 58 -3.21 7.44 11.76
C ILE A 58 -4.24 8.51 12.11
N ALA A 59 -5.20 8.20 12.98
CA ALA A 59 -6.23 9.14 13.40
C ALA A 59 -5.68 10.28 14.28
N SER A 60 -4.55 10.06 14.99
CA SER A 60 -3.98 10.99 15.96
C SER A 60 -2.53 11.29 15.64
N ALA A 61 -2.18 12.55 15.37
CA ALA A 61 -0.79 12.94 15.15
C ALA A 61 0.07 12.68 16.41
N GLY A 62 1.27 12.19 16.20
CA GLY A 62 2.23 11.86 17.26
C GLY A 62 3.36 10.99 16.72
N ASN A 63 4.38 10.81 17.55
CA ASN A 63 5.54 10.00 17.20
C ASN A 63 5.20 8.52 17.11
N ALA A 64 5.92 7.81 16.27
CA ALA A 64 5.82 6.37 16.15
C ALA A 64 6.31 5.66 17.42
N THR A 65 5.80 4.48 17.63
CA THR A 65 6.20 3.57 18.70
C THR A 65 6.80 2.31 18.07
N ASP A 66 7.79 1.75 18.72
CA ASP A 66 8.36 0.46 18.34
C ASP A 66 7.29 -0.63 18.31
N PHE A 67 7.23 -1.36 17.20
CA PHE A 67 6.31 -2.49 17.00
C PHE A 67 7.00 -3.83 17.22
N GLY A 68 8.26 -3.93 16.82
CA GLY A 68 9.09 -5.13 16.80
C GLY A 68 10.02 -5.13 15.60
N ASP A 69 10.47 -6.31 15.17
CA ASP A 69 11.47 -6.49 14.13
C ASP A 69 11.01 -7.42 13.01
N LEU A 70 11.46 -7.16 11.76
CA LEU A 70 11.51 -8.13 10.68
C LEU A 70 12.50 -9.25 11.01
N ASN A 71 12.35 -10.43 10.41
CA ASN A 71 13.27 -11.55 10.62
C ASN A 71 14.69 -11.27 10.11
N HIS A 72 14.84 -10.29 9.21
CA HIS A 72 16.13 -9.92 8.65
C HIS A 72 16.17 -8.41 8.36
N SER A 73 17.39 -7.86 8.30
CA SER A 73 17.58 -6.44 7.94
C SER A 73 17.44 -6.25 6.45
N THR A 74 16.46 -5.45 6.04
CA THR A 74 16.14 -5.22 4.63
C THR A 74 15.64 -3.79 4.39
N ARG A 75 15.64 -3.37 3.14
CA ARG A 75 15.13 -2.07 2.67
C ARG A 75 14.41 -2.23 1.34
N ALA A 76 13.69 -1.19 0.92
CA ALA A 76 13.01 -1.15 -0.37
C ALA A 76 12.06 -2.34 -0.59
N VAL A 77 11.41 -2.76 0.49
CA VAL A 77 10.40 -3.82 0.49
C VAL A 77 9.11 -3.34 -0.17
N ALA A 78 8.36 -4.24 -0.76
CA ALA A 78 7.01 -3.99 -1.23
C ALA A 78 6.01 -4.28 -0.11
N PRO A 79 5.31 -3.26 0.44
CA PRO A 79 4.35 -3.46 1.52
C PRO A 79 2.96 -3.79 0.98
N ALA A 80 2.23 -4.64 1.68
CA ALA A 80 0.83 -4.89 1.41
C ALA A 80 0.11 -5.34 2.70
N SER A 81 -1.21 -5.22 2.76
CA SER A 81 -1.97 -5.68 3.93
C SER A 81 -3.40 -6.02 3.59
N ASN A 82 -4.02 -6.78 4.47
CA ASN A 82 -5.44 -6.70 4.69
C ASN A 82 -5.71 -6.04 6.07
N GLU A 83 -6.95 -6.05 6.54
CA GLU A 83 -7.32 -5.43 7.82
C GLU A 83 -6.44 -5.89 8.99
N THR A 84 -6.00 -7.15 9.02
CA THR A 84 -5.35 -7.77 10.17
C THR A 84 -3.89 -8.14 9.97
N ARG A 85 -3.46 -8.39 8.75
CA ARG A 85 -2.12 -8.87 8.43
C ARG A 85 -1.39 -7.91 7.50
N GLY A 86 -0.20 -7.49 7.88
CA GLY A 86 0.73 -6.73 7.03
C GLY A 86 1.84 -7.63 6.52
N LEU A 87 2.21 -7.50 5.25
CA LEU A 87 3.29 -8.21 4.58
C LEU A 87 4.42 -7.25 4.22
N SER A 88 5.65 -7.69 4.41
CA SER A 88 6.87 -7.12 3.88
C SER A 88 7.41 -8.08 2.83
N MET A 89 7.33 -7.72 1.55
CA MET A 89 7.64 -8.65 0.46
C MET A 89 8.95 -8.28 -0.21
N GLY A 90 9.91 -9.22 -0.23
CA GLY A 90 11.22 -9.07 -0.84
C GLY A 90 12.04 -7.92 -0.25
N GLY A 91 12.76 -7.20 -1.10
CA GLY A 91 13.59 -6.08 -0.70
C GLY A 91 15.07 -6.24 -1.08
N ARG A 92 15.92 -5.50 -0.39
CA ARG A 92 17.37 -5.58 -0.52
C ARG A 92 18.03 -5.67 0.85
N SER A 93 18.64 -6.80 1.12
CA SER A 93 19.48 -6.99 2.30
C SER A 93 20.92 -6.47 2.07
N SER A 94 21.74 -6.51 3.12
CA SER A 94 23.20 -6.24 3.01
C SER A 94 23.98 -7.39 2.37
N SER A 95 23.36 -8.56 2.25
CA SER A 95 23.97 -9.72 1.57
C SER A 95 24.01 -9.50 0.04
N PRO A 96 25.04 -9.98 -0.65
CA PRO A 96 25.07 -9.86 -2.10
C PRO A 96 23.95 -10.72 -2.72
N GLY A 97 22.97 -10.07 -3.33
CA GLY A 97 21.81 -10.70 -3.98
C GLY A 97 20.49 -10.07 -3.62
N PRO A 98 19.45 -10.37 -4.39
CA PRO A 98 18.10 -9.97 -4.08
C PRO A 98 17.60 -10.71 -2.85
N ASP A 99 16.74 -10.03 -2.10
CA ASP A 99 16.04 -10.61 -0.94
C ASP A 99 14.68 -11.12 -1.42
N THR A 100 14.45 -12.41 -1.36
CA THR A 100 13.17 -13.03 -1.76
C THR A 100 12.24 -13.23 -0.58
N ALA A 101 12.73 -13.07 0.64
CA ALA A 101 11.95 -13.35 1.85
C ALA A 101 10.69 -12.49 1.95
N VAL A 102 9.62 -13.09 2.38
CA VAL A 102 8.37 -12.43 2.70
C VAL A 102 8.05 -12.67 4.17
N ASP A 103 7.99 -11.58 4.91
CA ASP A 103 7.60 -11.59 6.33
C ASP A 103 6.18 -11.06 6.51
N TYR A 104 5.50 -11.49 7.58
CA TYR A 104 4.22 -10.92 7.97
C TYR A 104 4.15 -10.57 9.45
N ILE A 105 3.31 -9.60 9.76
CA ILE A 105 2.92 -9.19 11.10
C ILE A 105 1.41 -9.30 11.29
N THR A 106 0.96 -9.43 12.53
CA THR A 106 -0.43 -9.21 12.92
C THR A 106 -0.57 -7.75 13.34
N ILE A 107 -1.16 -6.89 12.50
CA ILE A 107 -1.13 -5.43 12.66
C ILE A 107 -1.68 -4.97 14.01
N GLY A 108 -2.73 -5.61 14.52
CA GLY A 108 -3.37 -5.27 15.80
C GLY A 108 -2.50 -5.54 17.05
N THR A 109 -1.41 -6.30 16.93
CA THR A 109 -0.60 -6.75 18.09
C THR A 109 0.88 -6.54 17.81
N ALA A 110 1.54 -5.68 18.59
CA ALA A 110 2.97 -5.46 18.47
C ALA A 110 3.77 -6.75 18.76
N GLY A 111 4.82 -6.98 17.99
CA GLY A 111 5.70 -8.15 18.07
C GLY A 111 6.49 -8.33 16.79
N ASN A 112 7.46 -9.23 16.83
CA ASN A 112 8.31 -9.51 15.68
C ASN A 112 7.53 -10.17 14.54
N ALA A 113 7.98 -9.92 13.32
CA ALA A 113 7.45 -10.56 12.13
C ALA A 113 7.70 -12.07 12.14
N THR A 114 6.91 -12.78 11.38
CA THR A 114 7.00 -14.21 11.16
C THR A 114 7.20 -14.48 9.67
N ASP A 115 7.96 -15.49 9.34
CA ASP A 115 8.15 -15.94 7.96
C ASP A 115 6.82 -16.28 7.30
N PHE A 116 6.62 -15.75 6.09
CA PHE A 116 5.44 -15.99 5.27
C PHE A 116 5.74 -16.94 4.11
N GLY A 117 6.92 -16.84 3.52
CA GLY A 117 7.36 -17.53 2.33
C GLY A 117 8.31 -16.67 1.50
N ASP A 118 8.39 -16.92 0.20
CA ASP A 118 9.32 -16.24 -0.71
C ASP A 118 8.63 -15.74 -1.99
N THR A 119 9.16 -14.66 -2.59
CA THR A 119 8.92 -14.34 -4.00
C THR A 119 9.59 -15.40 -4.88
N THR A 120 9.00 -15.74 -6.00
CA THR A 120 9.48 -16.84 -6.87
C THR A 120 10.09 -16.34 -8.19
N THR A 121 9.77 -15.13 -8.57
CA THR A 121 10.28 -14.48 -9.78
C THR A 121 11.20 -13.31 -9.40
N ASN A 122 11.59 -12.50 -10.38
CA ASN A 122 12.34 -11.27 -10.12
C ASN A 122 11.48 -10.14 -9.51
N ALA A 123 10.15 -10.32 -9.42
CA ALA A 123 9.29 -9.38 -8.72
C ALA A 123 9.65 -9.34 -7.22
N GLY A 124 9.67 -8.15 -6.64
CA GLY A 124 9.93 -7.99 -5.22
C GLY A 124 11.39 -7.98 -4.78
N GLN A 125 12.35 -8.10 -5.69
CA GLN A 125 13.79 -8.11 -5.35
C GLN A 125 14.38 -6.72 -5.01
N GLY A 126 13.55 -5.84 -4.47
CA GLY A 126 13.87 -4.48 -4.06
C GLY A 126 13.31 -3.44 -5.00
N TYR A 127 12.85 -2.35 -4.40
CA TYR A 127 12.23 -1.23 -5.11
C TYR A 127 10.98 -1.61 -5.91
N ALA A 128 10.33 -2.71 -5.56
CA ALA A 128 9.04 -3.13 -6.10
C ALA A 128 7.89 -2.37 -5.42
N ALA A 129 6.73 -2.36 -6.06
CA ALA A 129 5.51 -1.82 -5.49
C ALA A 129 4.63 -2.91 -4.89
N GLY A 130 4.04 -2.63 -3.72
CA GLY A 130 2.99 -3.44 -3.13
C GLY A 130 1.61 -2.84 -3.40
N ALA A 131 0.61 -3.69 -3.59
CA ALA A 131 -0.80 -3.31 -3.61
C ALA A 131 -1.65 -4.48 -3.12
N SER A 132 -2.79 -4.22 -2.50
CA SER A 132 -3.60 -5.31 -1.95
C SER A 132 -5.09 -5.02 -1.96
N ASN A 133 -5.86 -6.08 -1.92
CA ASN A 133 -7.24 -6.07 -1.48
C ASN A 133 -7.37 -6.96 -0.23
N ILE A 134 -8.60 -7.26 0.20
CA ILE A 134 -8.84 -8.04 1.42
C ILE A 134 -8.25 -9.46 1.37
N THR A 135 -8.02 -10.04 0.19
CA THR A 135 -7.58 -11.42 0.01
C THR A 135 -6.19 -11.58 -0.56
N ARG A 136 -5.79 -10.68 -1.47
CA ARG A 136 -4.55 -10.78 -2.23
C ARG A 136 -3.62 -9.59 -1.98
N ALA A 137 -2.36 -9.88 -1.79
CA ALA A 137 -1.26 -8.95 -1.93
C ALA A 137 -0.59 -9.16 -3.28
N LEU A 138 -0.28 -8.08 -3.97
CA LEU A 138 0.51 -8.08 -5.21
C LEU A 138 1.85 -7.43 -4.94
N VAL A 139 2.89 -7.96 -5.54
CA VAL A 139 4.20 -7.33 -5.66
C VAL A 139 4.51 -7.17 -7.15
N ALA A 140 4.87 -5.96 -7.57
CA ALA A 140 5.00 -5.61 -8.98
C ALA A 140 6.32 -4.90 -9.27
N GLY A 141 6.97 -5.30 -10.36
CA GLY A 141 8.24 -4.72 -10.79
C GLY A 141 9.36 -4.95 -9.79
N GLY A 142 10.29 -4.01 -9.71
CA GLY A 142 11.45 -4.08 -8.83
C GLY A 142 12.71 -4.55 -9.53
N ASP A 143 13.76 -4.77 -8.72
CA ASP A 143 15.11 -5.09 -9.17
C ASP A 143 15.78 -3.98 -10.02
N LEU A 144 17.04 -4.19 -10.34
CA LEU A 144 17.86 -3.32 -11.18
C LEU A 144 18.41 -4.16 -12.36
N PRO A 145 18.03 -3.89 -13.61
CA PRO A 145 17.49 -2.63 -14.17
C PRO A 145 15.95 -2.52 -14.22
N GLY A 146 15.18 -3.41 -13.63
CA GLY A 146 13.71 -3.42 -13.61
C GLY A 146 13.11 -4.64 -14.28
N THR A 147 11.96 -5.11 -13.77
CA THR A 147 11.20 -6.22 -14.34
C THR A 147 9.74 -5.82 -14.60
N VAL A 148 9.06 -6.62 -15.43
CA VAL A 148 7.61 -6.50 -15.66
C VAL A 148 6.80 -7.35 -14.70
N ASP A 149 7.42 -8.33 -14.04
CA ASP A 149 6.74 -9.40 -13.31
C ASP A 149 5.84 -8.86 -12.18
N ILE A 150 4.68 -9.48 -12.04
CA ILE A 150 3.76 -9.27 -10.92
C ILE A 150 3.43 -10.63 -10.32
N GLU A 151 3.75 -10.80 -9.05
CA GLU A 151 3.34 -11.97 -8.26
C GLU A 151 2.20 -11.63 -7.32
N TYR A 152 1.46 -12.64 -6.90
CA TYR A 152 0.47 -12.49 -5.83
C TYR A 152 0.68 -13.49 -4.69
N PHE A 153 0.21 -13.07 -3.53
CA PHE A 153 0.13 -13.87 -2.30
C PHE A 153 -1.31 -13.89 -1.80
N THR A 154 -1.76 -15.03 -1.30
CA THR A 154 -3.02 -15.12 -0.55
C THR A 154 -2.76 -14.70 0.89
N ILE A 155 -3.17 -13.50 1.31
CA ILE A 155 -2.75 -12.90 2.60
C ILE A 155 -3.09 -13.78 3.81
N ALA A 156 -4.21 -14.51 3.76
CA ALA A 156 -4.65 -15.33 4.88
C ALA A 156 -3.80 -16.60 5.13
N THR A 157 -3.03 -17.06 4.12
CA THR A 157 -2.33 -18.34 4.15
C THR A 157 -0.87 -18.16 3.77
N THR A 158 0.06 -18.55 4.63
CA THR A 158 1.50 -18.52 4.35
C THR A 158 1.86 -19.40 3.15
N GLY A 159 2.83 -18.99 2.37
CA GLY A 159 3.31 -19.68 1.19
C GLY A 159 4.02 -18.75 0.22
N ASN A 160 4.66 -19.31 -0.77
CA ASN A 160 5.41 -18.56 -1.77
C ASN A 160 4.49 -17.79 -2.73
N GLY A 161 5.04 -16.73 -3.33
CA GLY A 161 4.41 -16.00 -4.39
C GLY A 161 4.04 -16.87 -5.58
N THR A 162 3.08 -16.42 -6.34
CA THR A 162 2.66 -17.07 -7.58
C THR A 162 2.67 -16.02 -8.68
N ASP A 163 3.32 -16.32 -9.78
CA ASP A 163 3.30 -15.49 -10.97
C ASP A 163 1.86 -15.24 -11.43
N LEU A 164 1.54 -14.00 -11.73
CA LEU A 164 0.18 -13.59 -12.05
C LEU A 164 0.07 -12.86 -13.39
N ALA A 165 0.97 -11.91 -13.67
CA ALA A 165 0.77 -10.93 -14.73
C ALA A 165 2.03 -10.10 -14.95
N ASP A 166 1.97 -9.19 -15.94
CA ASP A 166 3.02 -8.24 -16.27
C ASP A 166 2.55 -6.79 -16.20
N LEU A 167 3.46 -5.91 -15.78
CA LEU A 167 3.40 -4.46 -16.05
C LEU A 167 3.50 -4.22 -17.56
N THR A 168 3.06 -3.07 -18.03
CA THR A 168 3.19 -2.70 -19.46
C THR A 168 4.65 -2.46 -19.85
N VAL A 169 5.50 -2.05 -18.91
CA VAL A 169 6.94 -1.78 -19.11
C VAL A 169 7.72 -2.17 -17.85
N ALA A 170 8.91 -2.73 -18.03
CA ALA A 170 9.83 -3.08 -16.95
C ALA A 170 10.25 -1.83 -16.15
N ARG A 171 10.06 -1.86 -14.82
CA ARG A 171 10.29 -0.71 -13.94
C ARG A 171 10.71 -1.13 -12.53
N TYR A 172 11.40 -0.20 -11.85
CA TYR A 172 11.69 -0.28 -10.42
C TYR A 172 11.53 1.11 -9.77
N GLY A 173 11.43 1.17 -8.46
CA GLY A 173 11.21 2.43 -7.74
C GLY A 173 9.80 2.98 -7.92
N LEU A 174 8.85 2.13 -8.22
CA LEU A 174 7.42 2.44 -8.35
C LEU A 174 6.73 2.30 -6.99
N ALA A 175 5.50 2.82 -6.87
CA ALA A 175 4.64 2.59 -5.73
C ALA A 175 3.24 2.15 -6.15
N GLY A 176 2.52 1.51 -5.24
CA GLY A 176 1.19 0.97 -5.50
C GLY A 176 0.12 1.49 -4.56
N CYS A 177 -1.06 1.69 -5.10
CA CYS A 177 -2.29 1.93 -4.37
C CYS A 177 -3.42 1.08 -4.96
N SER A 178 -4.55 0.96 -4.26
CA SER A 178 -5.58 0.04 -4.71
C SER A 178 -6.97 0.41 -4.21
N ASN A 179 -7.97 -0.16 -4.85
CA ASN A 179 -9.29 -0.34 -4.28
C ASN A 179 -9.62 -1.85 -4.24
N LYS A 180 -10.85 -2.22 -3.89
CA LYS A 180 -11.24 -3.64 -3.81
C LYS A 180 -11.06 -4.41 -5.14
N ASP A 181 -11.12 -3.71 -6.28
CA ASP A 181 -11.14 -4.31 -7.62
C ASP A 181 -9.83 -4.11 -8.38
N ARG A 182 -9.12 -2.98 -8.15
CA ARG A 182 -7.96 -2.55 -8.94
C ARG A 182 -6.74 -2.30 -8.08
N ALA A 183 -5.61 -2.79 -8.54
CA ALA A 183 -4.28 -2.35 -8.16
C ALA A 183 -3.77 -1.34 -9.21
N VAL A 184 -3.13 -0.28 -8.76
CA VAL A 184 -2.56 0.79 -9.59
C VAL A 184 -1.10 0.97 -9.19
N PHE A 185 -0.20 1.01 -10.17
CA PHE A 185 1.24 1.11 -9.98
C PHE A 185 1.78 2.33 -10.73
N GLY A 186 2.38 3.27 -10.03
CA GLY A 186 2.84 4.53 -10.63
C GLY A 186 4.31 4.80 -10.41
N GLY A 187 4.90 5.60 -11.34
CA GLY A 187 6.27 6.05 -11.29
C GLY A 187 7.31 5.00 -11.66
N SER A 188 8.54 5.43 -11.72
CA SER A 188 9.71 4.59 -11.98
C SER A 188 11.00 5.38 -11.76
N TYR A 189 12.08 4.67 -11.48
CA TYR A 189 13.44 5.19 -11.59
C TYR A 189 14.17 4.39 -12.69
N GLY A 190 14.62 5.07 -13.75
CA GLY A 190 15.38 4.44 -14.83
C GLY A 190 14.56 3.94 -16.03
N GLY A 191 13.44 4.55 -16.36
CA GLY A 191 12.61 4.20 -17.54
C GLY A 191 11.59 5.30 -17.84
N PRO A 192 10.42 5.00 -18.43
CA PRO A 192 9.31 5.95 -18.52
C PRO A 192 8.80 6.23 -17.11
N ASN A 193 9.25 7.36 -16.53
CA ASN A 193 9.23 7.60 -15.09
C ASN A 193 7.90 8.19 -14.59
N ASN A 194 6.99 8.58 -15.48
CA ASN A 194 5.68 9.14 -15.13
C ASN A 194 4.52 8.16 -15.35
N GLN A 195 4.76 7.01 -15.98
CA GLN A 195 3.71 6.05 -16.32
C GLN A 195 2.99 5.49 -15.09
N ILE A 196 1.67 5.35 -15.22
CA ILE A 196 0.81 4.66 -14.26
C ILE A 196 0.16 3.49 -14.99
N ASP A 197 0.27 2.30 -14.43
CA ASP A 197 -0.43 1.10 -14.87
C ASP A 197 -1.50 0.68 -13.88
N TYR A 198 -2.52 -0.02 -14.34
CA TYR A 198 -3.48 -0.68 -13.47
C TYR A 198 -3.80 -2.10 -13.94
N LYS A 199 -4.25 -2.92 -13.00
CA LYS A 199 -4.87 -4.21 -13.28
C LYS A 199 -5.99 -4.50 -12.29
N ASN A 200 -6.95 -5.30 -12.69
CA ASN A 200 -7.88 -5.91 -11.74
C ASN A 200 -7.18 -7.09 -11.05
N PHE A 201 -7.46 -7.30 -9.77
CA PHE A 201 -6.79 -8.35 -8.98
C PHE A 201 -6.94 -9.76 -9.56
N GLU A 202 -8.02 -10.02 -10.29
CA GLU A 202 -8.35 -11.35 -10.81
C GLU A 202 -8.05 -11.53 -12.31
N THR A 203 -7.70 -10.49 -13.03
CA THR A 203 -7.51 -10.55 -14.48
C THR A 203 -6.02 -10.54 -14.86
N ALA A 204 -5.76 -10.75 -16.16
CA ALA A 204 -4.44 -10.77 -16.78
C ALA A 204 -3.68 -9.44 -16.67
N ASN A 205 -2.74 -9.22 -17.54
CA ASN A 205 -1.72 -8.16 -17.55
C ASN A 205 -2.27 -6.73 -17.30
N CYS A 206 -1.38 -5.86 -16.90
CA CYS A 206 -1.67 -4.45 -16.72
C CYS A 206 -2.10 -3.76 -18.01
N THR A 207 -2.85 -2.70 -17.83
CA THR A 207 -3.25 -1.75 -18.86
C THR A 207 -2.77 -0.36 -18.44
N ASP A 208 -2.43 0.48 -19.41
CA ASP A 208 -2.11 1.87 -19.16
C ASP A 208 -3.27 2.59 -18.46
N PHE A 209 -2.95 3.31 -17.40
CA PHE A 209 -3.89 4.13 -16.63
C PHE A 209 -3.80 5.61 -17.02
N GLY A 210 -2.59 6.07 -17.34
CA GLY A 210 -2.22 7.46 -17.59
C GLY A 210 -0.87 7.79 -16.97
N ASP A 211 -0.62 9.07 -16.71
CA ASP A 211 0.67 9.58 -16.28
C ASP A 211 0.61 10.37 -14.98
N LEU A 212 1.67 10.31 -14.17
CA LEU A 212 1.95 11.28 -13.11
C LEU A 212 2.21 12.67 -13.73
N THR A 213 2.02 13.73 -12.96
CA THR A 213 2.30 15.11 -13.43
C THR A 213 3.78 15.35 -13.71
N GLN A 214 4.67 14.55 -13.09
CA GLN A 214 6.13 14.62 -13.28
C GLN A 214 6.74 13.22 -13.28
N SER A 215 7.84 13.06 -14.02
CA SER A 215 8.65 11.84 -14.01
C SER A 215 9.41 11.69 -12.70
N ARG A 216 9.15 10.63 -11.93
CA ARG A 216 9.80 10.38 -10.65
C ARG A 216 9.69 8.91 -10.21
N GLY A 217 10.65 8.47 -9.44
CA GLY A 217 10.69 7.15 -8.81
C GLY A 217 11.09 7.23 -7.34
N TYR A 218 11.06 6.10 -6.66
CA TYR A 218 11.23 6.00 -5.20
C TYR A 218 10.18 6.82 -4.45
N ILE A 219 8.95 6.70 -4.89
CA ILE A 219 7.77 7.41 -4.41
C ILE A 219 7.01 6.58 -3.38
N GLY A 220 6.22 7.25 -2.54
CA GLY A 220 5.22 6.61 -1.68
C GLY A 220 3.83 6.66 -2.30
N ALA A 221 2.97 5.72 -1.97
CA ALA A 221 1.58 5.73 -2.40
C ALA A 221 0.62 5.28 -1.29
N GLY A 222 -0.59 5.77 -1.35
CA GLY A 222 -1.68 5.40 -0.47
C GLY A 222 -3.04 5.74 -1.08
N GLN A 223 -4.12 5.40 -0.39
CA GLN A 223 -5.48 5.55 -0.91
C GLN A 223 -6.50 5.79 0.21
N ASN A 224 -7.68 6.28 -0.17
CA ASN A 224 -8.86 6.20 0.70
C ASN A 224 -9.90 5.26 0.12
N THR A 225 -10.77 4.76 0.96
CA THR A 225 -11.87 3.91 0.50
C THR A 225 -13.21 4.62 0.50
N PRO A 226 -14.15 3.89 -0.08
CA PRO A 226 -14.12 2.66 -0.87
C PRO A 226 -13.75 2.89 -2.32
N GLY A 227 -12.50 3.23 -2.60
CA GLY A 227 -11.99 3.32 -3.96
C GLY A 227 -12.08 4.71 -4.58
N GLY A 228 -12.01 5.73 -3.74
CA GLY A 228 -11.98 7.10 -4.19
C GLY A 228 -10.63 7.47 -4.77
N ARG A 229 -9.81 8.15 -4.00
CA ARG A 229 -8.50 8.64 -4.43
C ARG A 229 -7.37 7.70 -4.08
N GLY A 230 -6.46 7.49 -5.05
CA GLY A 230 -5.09 7.11 -4.79
C GLY A 230 -4.20 8.35 -4.85
N PHE A 231 -3.13 8.38 -4.08
CA PHE A 231 -2.12 9.44 -4.16
C PHE A 231 -0.72 8.86 -4.29
N PHE A 232 0.17 9.65 -4.91
CA PHE A 232 1.60 9.35 -5.06
C PHE A 232 2.40 10.55 -4.55
N SER A 233 3.38 10.32 -3.68
CA SER A 233 4.10 11.39 -3.01
C SER A 233 5.60 11.29 -3.13
N GLY A 234 6.27 12.43 -3.27
CA GLY A 234 7.72 12.57 -3.26
C GLY A 234 8.42 11.87 -4.42
N GLY A 235 9.66 11.46 -4.19
CA GLY A 235 10.50 10.70 -5.11
C GLY A 235 11.40 11.56 -5.99
N SER A 236 12.59 11.01 -6.35
CA SER A 236 13.58 11.64 -7.25
C SER A 236 13.94 13.08 -6.89
N SER A 237 13.98 13.41 -5.60
CA SER A 237 14.21 14.75 -5.04
C SER A 237 13.07 15.76 -5.27
N GLU A 238 11.91 15.29 -5.71
CA GLU A 238 10.71 16.09 -5.87
C GLU A 238 9.78 15.92 -4.65
N ASN A 239 9.15 17.00 -4.23
CA ASN A 239 8.19 16.98 -3.12
C ASN A 239 6.73 17.02 -3.57
N VAL A 240 6.46 16.75 -4.84
CA VAL A 240 5.12 16.77 -5.42
C VAL A 240 4.27 15.62 -4.87
N ILE A 241 3.00 15.92 -4.61
CA ILE A 241 1.96 14.91 -4.40
C ILE A 241 1.00 14.98 -5.59
N ASP A 242 0.75 13.84 -6.21
CA ASP A 242 -0.28 13.66 -7.23
C ASP A 242 -1.42 12.80 -6.70
N TYR A 243 -2.62 12.96 -7.26
CA TYR A 243 -3.74 12.06 -7.00
C TYR A 243 -4.43 11.60 -8.27
N ILE A 244 -5.08 10.45 -8.16
CA ILE A 244 -5.90 9.81 -9.18
C ILE A 244 -7.25 9.41 -8.60
N THR A 245 -8.23 9.16 -9.46
CA THR A 245 -9.45 8.43 -9.12
C THR A 245 -9.26 6.97 -9.53
N ILE A 246 -9.03 6.05 -8.59
CA ILE A 246 -8.62 4.66 -8.86
C ILE A 246 -9.58 3.94 -9.82
N ALA A 247 -10.87 4.21 -9.74
CA ALA A 247 -11.89 3.56 -10.56
C ALA A 247 -11.89 4.02 -12.04
N SER A 248 -11.21 5.13 -12.38
CA SER A 248 -11.28 5.75 -13.70
C SER A 248 -9.90 6.11 -14.23
N ALA A 249 -9.44 5.41 -15.26
CA ALA A 249 -8.14 5.66 -15.88
C ALA A 249 -8.05 7.07 -16.47
N SER A 250 -7.04 7.82 -16.07
CA SER A 250 -6.73 9.17 -16.51
C SER A 250 -5.37 9.61 -15.96
N ASN A 251 -4.81 10.68 -16.52
CA ASN A 251 -3.61 11.29 -15.93
C ASN A 251 -3.89 11.78 -14.50
N ALA A 252 -2.86 11.71 -13.67
CA ALA A 252 -2.89 12.24 -12.32
C ALA A 252 -3.03 13.77 -12.31
N THR A 253 -3.54 14.28 -11.22
CA THR A 253 -3.69 15.72 -10.97
C THR A 253 -2.83 16.10 -9.77
N ASN A 254 -2.20 17.25 -9.82
CA ASN A 254 -1.43 17.77 -8.70
C ASN A 254 -2.33 17.93 -7.45
N PHE A 255 -1.85 17.41 -6.34
CA PHE A 255 -2.52 17.48 -5.04
C PHE A 255 -1.94 18.59 -4.16
N GLY A 256 -0.63 18.76 -4.16
CA GLY A 256 0.13 19.67 -3.31
C GLY A 256 1.57 19.20 -3.13
N SER A 257 2.19 19.56 -2.03
CA SER A 257 3.59 19.28 -1.72
C SER A 257 3.75 18.42 -0.46
N ALA A 258 4.67 17.47 -0.51
CA ALA A 258 5.06 16.62 0.62
C ALA A 258 6.03 17.30 1.61
N GLN A 259 6.37 18.59 1.41
CA GLN A 259 7.10 19.44 2.36
C GLN A 259 8.35 18.77 2.99
N GLY A 260 9.36 18.46 2.19
CA GLY A 260 10.61 17.85 2.67
C GLY A 260 10.67 16.33 2.49
N GLN A 261 9.56 15.66 2.25
CA GLN A 261 9.51 14.24 1.91
C GLN A 261 9.72 14.05 0.41
N ASN A 262 10.96 14.09 -0.04
CA ASN A 262 11.29 14.23 -1.46
C ASN A 262 12.08 13.07 -2.08
N THR A 263 12.57 12.11 -1.30
CA THR A 263 13.38 10.99 -1.82
C THR A 263 13.13 9.73 -1.01
N SER A 264 12.91 8.60 -1.70
CA SER A 264 12.82 7.28 -1.05
C SER A 264 11.73 7.19 0.01
N THR A 265 10.60 7.89 -0.23
CA THR A 265 9.46 7.93 0.67
C THR A 265 8.63 6.66 0.57
N SER A 266 7.93 6.35 1.65
CA SER A 266 6.83 5.40 1.63
C SER A 266 5.56 6.06 2.17
N ALA A 267 4.41 5.51 1.83
CA ALA A 267 3.17 6.05 2.35
C ALA A 267 2.16 4.94 2.68
N THR A 268 1.28 5.27 3.62
CA THR A 268 0.13 4.46 4.00
C THR A 268 -1.05 5.37 4.30
N SER A 269 -2.21 4.81 4.62
CA SER A 269 -3.40 5.63 4.78
C SER A 269 -4.52 4.90 5.53
N ASN A 270 -5.44 5.70 6.04
CA ASN A 270 -6.79 5.25 6.40
C ASN A 270 -7.82 5.93 5.48
N ASP A 271 -9.10 5.93 5.87
CA ASP A 271 -10.19 6.55 5.08
C ASP A 271 -10.01 8.06 4.85
N THR A 272 -9.28 8.75 5.71
CA THR A 272 -9.23 10.22 5.73
C THR A 272 -7.84 10.79 5.54
N ARG A 273 -6.82 10.15 6.10
CA ARG A 273 -5.44 10.62 6.11
C ARG A 273 -4.52 9.73 5.28
N GLY A 274 -3.71 10.36 4.45
CA GLY A 274 -2.51 9.76 3.88
C GLY A 274 -1.31 10.13 4.74
N ILE A 275 -0.50 9.16 5.11
CA ILE A 275 0.71 9.31 5.92
C ILE A 275 1.91 9.07 5.01
N ILE A 276 2.90 9.95 5.07
CA ILE A 276 4.12 9.92 4.27
C ILE A 276 5.30 9.92 5.23
N GLY A 277 6.22 8.99 5.09
CA GLY A 277 7.38 8.89 5.97
C GLY A 277 8.62 8.32 5.29
N GLY A 278 9.77 8.45 5.97
CA GLY A 278 11.01 7.81 5.57
C GLY A 278 11.66 8.43 4.34
N ALA A 279 11.98 9.72 4.39
CA ALA A 279 12.68 10.41 3.32
C ALA A 279 14.21 10.33 3.46
N GLY A 280 14.90 10.15 2.33
CA GLY A 280 16.37 10.10 2.31
C GLY A 280 16.93 8.90 3.07
N THR A 281 18.06 9.10 3.78
CA THR A 281 18.73 8.04 4.53
C THR A 281 18.60 8.20 6.05
N ASP A 282 18.27 9.41 6.52
CA ASP A 282 18.38 9.78 7.93
C ASP A 282 17.15 10.51 8.48
N SER A 283 16.12 10.75 7.65
CA SER A 283 14.92 11.46 8.10
C SER A 283 14.03 10.55 8.94
N ASN A 284 13.64 11.02 10.12
CA ASN A 284 12.62 10.40 10.94
C ASN A 284 11.24 11.06 10.79
N GLU A 285 11.14 12.15 10.03
CA GLU A 285 9.91 12.93 9.89
C GLU A 285 8.78 12.13 9.26
N ILE A 286 7.61 12.17 9.88
CA ILE A 286 6.35 11.67 9.32
C ILE A 286 5.44 12.87 9.06
N ARG A 287 4.81 12.87 7.89
CA ARG A 287 3.85 13.91 7.49
C ARG A 287 2.52 13.31 7.10
N TYR A 288 1.47 14.14 7.08
CA TYR A 288 0.15 13.68 6.64
C TYR A 288 -0.53 14.67 5.70
N ILE A 289 -1.48 14.14 4.94
CA ILE A 289 -2.44 14.87 4.12
C ILE A 289 -3.86 14.43 4.47
N THR A 290 -4.83 15.31 4.24
CA THR A 290 -6.25 14.94 4.21
C THR A 290 -6.63 14.53 2.80
N ILE A 291 -6.82 13.23 2.52
CA ILE A 291 -6.91 12.71 1.13
C ILE A 291 -8.06 13.36 0.34
N ALA A 292 -9.15 13.72 0.98
CA ALA A 292 -10.31 14.31 0.31
C ALA A 292 -10.07 15.75 -0.20
N THR A 293 -9.10 16.48 0.37
CA THR A 293 -8.88 17.90 0.12
C THR A 293 -7.45 18.15 -0.32
N THR A 294 -7.26 18.71 -1.52
CA THR A 294 -5.92 19.06 -2.03
C THR A 294 -5.24 20.10 -1.15
N GLY A 295 -3.94 20.01 -1.00
CA GLY A 295 -3.12 20.89 -0.19
C GLY A 295 -1.79 20.25 0.19
N ASP A 296 -0.94 21.02 0.83
CA ASP A 296 0.38 20.58 1.27
C ASP A 296 0.27 19.65 2.50
N SER A 297 1.27 18.81 2.68
CA SER A 297 1.37 17.96 3.86
C SER A 297 1.67 18.78 5.11
N THR A 298 1.22 18.26 6.24
CA THR A 298 1.44 18.82 7.58
C THR A 298 2.27 17.83 8.39
N ASP A 299 3.04 18.34 9.33
CA ASP A 299 3.80 17.53 10.28
C ASP A 299 2.85 16.61 11.07
N PHE A 300 3.27 15.34 11.21
CA PHE A 300 2.53 14.31 11.95
C PHE A 300 3.28 13.91 13.23
N GLY A 301 4.59 13.78 13.16
CA GLY A 301 5.49 13.27 14.20
C GLY A 301 6.71 12.58 13.59
N ASP A 302 7.37 11.73 14.36
CA ASP A 302 8.65 11.13 14.00
C ASP A 302 8.63 9.59 14.09
N LEU A 303 9.39 8.91 13.22
CA LEU A 303 9.78 7.51 13.37
C LEU A 303 10.72 7.36 14.58
N THR A 304 10.81 6.16 15.15
CA THR A 304 11.76 5.88 16.25
C THR A 304 13.22 5.99 15.80
N VAL A 305 13.50 5.71 14.53
CA VAL A 305 14.81 5.84 13.88
C VAL A 305 14.67 6.46 12.51
N GLY A 306 15.50 7.46 12.20
CA GLY A 306 15.55 8.07 10.86
C GLY A 306 16.05 7.07 9.82
N ARG A 307 15.25 6.84 8.77
CA ARG A 307 15.55 5.88 7.70
C ARG A 307 14.70 6.11 6.45
N GLY A 308 15.27 5.87 5.29
CA GLY A 308 14.55 5.89 4.01
C GLY A 308 14.37 4.49 3.43
N TYR A 309 13.75 4.39 2.26
CA TYR A 309 13.46 3.13 1.58
C TYR A 309 12.69 2.12 2.44
N ILE A 310 11.81 2.61 3.28
CA ILE A 310 10.94 1.81 4.14
C ILE A 310 9.74 1.28 3.36
N GLY A 311 9.11 0.22 3.87
CA GLY A 311 7.75 -0.18 3.45
C GLY A 311 6.73 0.39 4.43
N ALA A 312 5.55 0.80 3.95
CA ALA A 312 4.48 1.27 4.81
C ALA A 312 3.12 0.67 4.42
N THR A 313 2.36 0.21 5.41
CA THR A 313 1.02 -0.35 5.23
C THR A 313 0.13 -0.02 6.43
N SER A 314 -1.14 -0.35 6.38
CA SER A 314 -2.07 -0.11 7.49
C SER A 314 -3.10 -1.21 7.68
N GLY A 315 -3.69 -1.27 8.88
CA GLY A 315 -4.75 -2.19 9.28
C GLY A 315 -5.28 -1.86 10.68
N ASN A 316 -5.97 -2.82 11.30
CA ASN A 316 -6.54 -2.69 12.65
C ASN A 316 -6.05 -3.81 13.59
#